data_832f3719b601c8a9a8c4a47926b3a7bd
#
_entry.id   832f3719b601c8a9a8c4a47926b3a7bd
#
_cell.length_a   1.000
_cell.length_b   1.000
_cell.length_c   1.000
_cell.angle_alpha   90.00
_cell.angle_beta   90.00
_cell.angle_gamma   90.00
#
_symmetry.space_group_name_H-M   'P 1'
#
loop_
_entity.id
_entity.type
_entity.pdbx_description
1 polymer ?
#
loop_
_entity_poly.entity_id
_entity_poly.type
_entity_poly.pdbx_seq_one_letter_code
_entity_poly.pdbx_strand_id
1 'polypeptide(L)'
;GSLNKWALKYPNSNTVFEEGFVFGQGGNMSDLKDALKRYDRFRYLKGLMFTDPGLSAKVDLVFIDEKGNIDSAKIKSRTNLGRLELRKNDDVYLRIINTGSKNFYINIVDIQPDGKINPILPNKNVKKKNGNPSPVKAEDCLIKIADTVLLSDLAINIQEPFGEETFKVFLSSTILDLEDVLTTSDEREAVGKRGVLNGLEKIFVNSNINTVGKRGGAVTNVSTDRNGTIFSINFLIASQK
;
A
#
# COMPACT_ATOMS: atom_id res chain seq x y z
N GLY A 1 4.53 24.03 34.04
CA GLY A 1 4.45 22.58 34.18
C GLY A 1 4.73 21.94 32.83
N SER A 2 5.59 20.91 32.77
CA SER A 2 5.83 20.16 31.52
C SER A 2 4.55 19.42 31.13
N LEU A 3 4.05 19.65 29.93
CA LEU A 3 2.95 18.89 29.37
C LEU A 3 3.43 17.44 29.16
N ASN A 4 2.69 16.47 29.70
CA ASN A 4 2.97 15.06 29.45
C ASN A 4 2.70 14.74 27.99
N LYS A 5 3.73 14.32 27.27
CA LYS A 5 3.61 13.84 25.90
C LYS A 5 3.37 12.34 25.90
N TRP A 6 2.45 11.89 25.10
CA TRP A 6 2.06 10.51 24.93
C TRP A 6 2.46 10.01 23.53
N ALA A 7 2.66 8.71 23.42
CA ALA A 7 2.97 8.06 22.15
C ALA A 7 2.06 6.85 21.93
N LEU A 8 1.59 6.67 20.71
CA LEU A 8 0.93 5.45 20.27
C LEU A 8 2.00 4.48 19.79
N LYS A 9 2.05 3.29 20.38
CA LYS A 9 3.05 2.26 20.05
C LYS A 9 2.38 1.03 19.45
N TYR A 10 3.14 0.27 18.68
CA TYR A 10 2.70 -1.06 18.25
C TYR A 10 2.56 -1.99 19.45
N PRO A 11 1.56 -2.89 19.45
CA PRO A 11 1.40 -3.88 20.50
C PRO A 11 2.67 -4.74 20.65
N ASN A 12 3.07 -4.97 21.89
CA ASN A 12 4.25 -5.80 22.23
C ASN A 12 5.58 -5.32 21.60
N SER A 13 5.67 -4.03 21.28
CA SER A 13 6.85 -3.42 20.67
C SER A 13 7.15 -2.07 21.31
N ASN A 14 8.43 -1.70 21.29
CA ASN A 14 8.86 -0.34 21.62
C ASN A 14 8.76 0.61 20.40
N THR A 15 8.41 0.10 19.23
CA THR A 15 8.26 0.91 18.02
C THR A 15 7.10 1.87 18.18
N VAL A 16 7.36 3.13 17.94
CA VAL A 16 6.38 4.20 18.01
C VAL A 16 5.68 4.31 16.67
N PHE A 17 4.35 4.28 16.67
CA PHE A 17 3.53 4.56 15.51
C PHE A 17 3.38 6.06 15.30
N GLU A 18 3.04 6.77 16.37
CA GLU A 18 2.94 8.23 16.40
C GLU A 18 3.15 8.75 17.82
N GLU A 19 3.80 9.91 17.96
CA GLU A 19 4.09 10.52 19.25
C GLU A 19 3.73 12.00 19.28
N GLY A 20 3.78 12.59 20.47
CA GLY A 20 3.58 14.02 20.64
C GLY A 20 2.15 14.40 21.05
N PHE A 21 1.29 13.41 21.34
CA PHE A 21 -0.04 13.70 21.86
C PHE A 21 0.02 14.36 23.24
N VAL A 22 -0.72 15.45 23.40
CA VAL A 22 -0.81 16.21 24.64
C VAL A 22 -2.23 16.11 25.19
N PHE A 23 -2.35 15.69 26.46
CA PHE A 23 -3.63 15.64 27.18
C PHE A 23 -3.69 16.73 28.22
N GLY A 24 -4.87 17.33 28.40
CA GLY A 24 -5.13 18.38 29.36
C GLY A 24 -5.57 19.70 28.70
N GLN A 25 -5.48 20.81 29.44
CA GLN A 25 -5.85 22.13 28.93
C GLN A 25 -4.94 22.47 27.71
N GLY A 26 -5.53 22.58 26.51
CA GLY A 26 -4.84 22.84 25.26
C GLY A 26 -4.46 21.60 24.45
N GLY A 27 -4.71 20.38 24.94
CA GLY A 27 -4.49 19.15 24.18
C GLY A 27 -5.66 18.85 23.23
N ASN A 28 -5.35 18.36 22.03
CA ASN A 28 -6.35 18.06 21.02
C ASN A 28 -6.65 16.56 20.97
N MET A 29 -7.80 16.15 21.54
CA MET A 29 -8.28 14.76 21.48
C MET A 29 -8.59 14.30 20.04
N SER A 30 -8.78 15.23 19.10
CA SER A 30 -9.03 14.86 17.71
C SER A 30 -7.77 14.21 17.08
N ASP A 31 -6.59 14.70 17.40
CA ASP A 31 -5.33 14.17 16.84
C ASP A 31 -5.11 12.71 17.25
N LEU A 32 -5.35 12.38 18.54
CA LEU A 32 -5.31 10.99 18.99
C LEU A 32 -6.37 10.12 18.28
N LYS A 33 -7.59 10.64 18.14
CA LYS A 33 -8.66 9.92 17.45
C LYS A 33 -8.29 9.61 15.99
N ASP A 34 -7.69 10.57 15.31
CA ASP A 34 -7.27 10.41 13.93
C ASP A 34 -6.06 9.48 13.79
N ALA A 35 -5.12 9.52 14.74
CA ALA A 35 -4.02 8.55 14.82
C ALA A 35 -4.54 7.13 15.06
N LEU A 36 -5.50 6.94 15.95
CA LEU A 36 -6.13 5.63 16.19
C LEU A 36 -6.86 5.10 14.96
N LYS A 37 -7.57 5.96 14.22
CA LYS A 37 -8.20 5.57 12.95
C LYS A 37 -7.15 5.13 11.92
N ARG A 38 -6.06 5.91 11.75
CA ARG A 38 -4.96 5.54 10.84
C ARG A 38 -4.34 4.20 11.24
N TYR A 39 -4.13 3.99 12.54
CA TYR A 39 -3.58 2.74 13.07
C TYR A 39 -4.50 1.54 12.81
N ASP A 40 -5.80 1.66 13.04
CA ASP A 40 -6.77 0.59 12.77
C ASP A 40 -6.83 0.27 11.27
N ARG A 41 -6.85 1.28 10.42
CA ARG A 41 -6.80 1.13 8.97
C ARG A 41 -5.51 0.44 8.51
N PHE A 42 -4.37 0.88 9.02
CA PHE A 42 -3.08 0.26 8.77
C PHE A 42 -3.08 -1.23 9.13
N ARG A 43 -3.53 -1.58 10.35
CA ARG A 43 -3.61 -2.97 10.79
C ARG A 43 -4.53 -3.81 9.91
N TYR A 44 -5.68 -3.28 9.59
CA TYR A 44 -6.66 -3.95 8.74
C TYR A 44 -6.06 -4.26 7.37
N LEU A 45 -5.52 -3.27 6.68
CA LEU A 45 -4.96 -3.44 5.35
C LEU A 45 -3.72 -4.34 5.34
N LYS A 46 -2.85 -4.21 6.36
CA LYS A 46 -1.66 -5.07 6.48
C LYS A 46 -2.06 -6.53 6.67
N GLY A 47 -3.10 -6.82 7.45
CA GLY A 47 -3.62 -8.16 7.69
C GLY A 47 -4.48 -8.75 6.58
N LEU A 48 -4.91 -7.94 5.62
CA LEU A 48 -5.82 -8.40 4.58
C LEU A 48 -5.12 -9.35 3.61
N MET A 49 -5.60 -10.59 3.51
CA MET A 49 -5.10 -11.60 2.57
C MET A 49 -6.28 -12.31 1.93
N PHE A 50 -6.17 -12.58 0.64
CA PHE A 50 -7.21 -13.25 -0.11
C PHE A 50 -6.62 -13.92 -1.35
N THR A 51 -7.14 -15.07 -1.77
CA THR A 51 -6.61 -15.81 -2.93
C THR A 51 -7.74 -16.28 -3.84
N ASP A 52 -7.70 -15.86 -5.11
CA ASP A 52 -8.41 -16.50 -6.22
C ASP A 52 -7.39 -17.40 -6.95
N PRO A 53 -7.65 -18.71 -7.09
CA PRO A 53 -6.69 -19.63 -7.72
C PRO A 53 -6.32 -19.26 -9.16
N GLY A 54 -7.16 -18.52 -9.87
CA GLY A 54 -6.89 -18.08 -11.24
C GLY A 54 -6.06 -16.81 -11.36
N LEU A 55 -5.91 -16.05 -10.26
CA LEU A 55 -5.23 -14.76 -10.22
C LEU A 55 -3.98 -14.86 -9.36
N SER A 56 -2.82 -15.02 -9.99
CA SER A 56 -1.54 -15.12 -9.31
C SER A 56 -0.48 -14.26 -9.98
N ALA A 57 0.33 -13.58 -9.19
CA ALA A 57 1.44 -12.79 -9.69
C ALA A 57 2.67 -12.93 -8.80
N LYS A 58 3.84 -12.81 -9.40
CA LYS A 58 5.08 -12.49 -8.71
C LYS A 58 5.37 -11.02 -8.94
N VAL A 59 5.58 -10.27 -7.87
CA VAL A 59 5.94 -8.85 -7.93
C VAL A 59 7.24 -8.67 -7.17
N ASP A 60 8.25 -8.15 -7.87
CA ASP A 60 9.58 -7.91 -7.32
C ASP A 60 9.92 -6.43 -7.39
N LEU A 61 10.62 -5.93 -6.37
CA LEU A 61 11.36 -4.68 -6.44
C LEU A 61 12.74 -4.96 -7.03
N VAL A 62 13.11 -4.24 -8.07
CA VAL A 62 14.38 -4.42 -8.78
C VAL A 62 15.13 -3.09 -8.92
N PHE A 63 16.45 -3.17 -9.01
CA PHE A 63 17.28 -2.07 -9.48
C PHE A 63 17.50 -2.20 -10.98
N ILE A 64 17.70 -1.06 -11.66
CA ILE A 64 18.00 -0.99 -13.10
C ILE A 64 19.35 -0.33 -13.27
N ASP A 65 20.21 -0.89 -14.13
CA ASP A 65 21.50 -0.33 -14.52
C ASP A 65 21.34 0.85 -15.49
N GLU A 66 22.44 1.51 -15.83
CA GLU A 66 22.47 2.63 -16.79
C GLU A 66 21.99 2.26 -18.21
N LYS A 67 21.99 0.97 -18.55
CA LYS A 67 21.53 0.43 -19.83
C LYS A 67 20.05 0.03 -19.83
N GLY A 68 19.37 0.18 -18.69
CA GLY A 68 17.96 -0.21 -18.54
C GLY A 68 17.74 -1.69 -18.22
N ASN A 69 18.80 -2.46 -17.91
CA ASN A 69 18.67 -3.86 -17.53
C ASN A 69 18.55 -4.01 -16.01
N ILE A 70 17.96 -5.13 -15.56
CA ILE A 70 17.89 -5.45 -14.14
C ILE A 70 19.29 -5.68 -13.58
N ASP A 71 19.67 -4.89 -12.57
CA ASP A 71 20.94 -5.02 -11.85
C ASP A 71 20.85 -6.13 -10.78
N SER A 72 21.05 -7.36 -11.23
CA SER A 72 21.02 -8.54 -10.36
C SER A 72 22.13 -8.54 -9.32
N ALA A 73 23.28 -7.89 -9.59
CA ALA A 73 24.39 -7.81 -8.66
C ALA A 73 24.02 -6.90 -7.48
N LYS A 74 23.43 -5.74 -7.77
CA LYS A 74 22.93 -4.83 -6.74
C LYS A 74 21.82 -5.46 -5.91
N ILE A 75 20.85 -6.16 -6.55
CA ILE A 75 19.80 -6.90 -5.83
C ILE A 75 20.42 -7.90 -4.86
N LYS A 76 21.37 -8.73 -5.32
CA LYS A 76 22.02 -9.73 -4.49
C LYS A 76 22.78 -9.10 -3.32
N SER A 77 23.50 -8.00 -3.54
CA SER A 77 24.24 -7.29 -2.50
C SER A 77 23.34 -6.63 -1.45
N ARG A 78 22.08 -6.36 -1.80
CA ARG A 78 21.06 -5.72 -0.95
C ARG A 78 20.08 -6.71 -0.35
N THR A 79 20.22 -8.01 -0.62
CA THR A 79 19.35 -9.04 -0.06
C THR A 79 20.05 -9.68 1.14
N ASN A 80 19.44 -9.53 2.31
CA ASN A 80 19.89 -10.13 3.56
C ASN A 80 18.81 -11.06 4.10
N LEU A 81 19.15 -12.32 4.38
CA LEU A 81 18.22 -13.37 4.84
C LEU A 81 16.94 -13.46 4.00
N GLY A 82 17.06 -13.31 2.68
CA GLY A 82 15.93 -13.35 1.74
C GLY A 82 15.08 -12.08 1.70
N ARG A 83 15.44 -11.04 2.44
CA ARG A 83 14.75 -9.76 2.49
C ARG A 83 15.57 -8.69 1.76
N LEU A 84 14.92 -7.94 0.90
CA LEU A 84 15.55 -6.79 0.25
C LEU A 84 15.67 -5.62 1.23
N GLU A 85 16.88 -5.11 1.39
CA GLU A 85 17.23 -3.91 2.17
C GLU A 85 17.44 -2.73 1.24
N LEU A 86 16.58 -1.74 1.34
CA LEU A 86 16.65 -0.49 0.58
C LEU A 86 17.26 0.61 1.43
N ARG A 87 17.82 1.62 0.79
CA ARG A 87 18.42 2.79 1.45
C ARG A 87 17.78 4.05 0.93
N LYS A 88 17.80 5.10 1.73
CA LYS A 88 17.38 6.44 1.29
C LYS A 88 18.03 6.81 -0.04
N ASN A 89 17.26 7.37 -0.95
CA ASN A 89 17.62 7.75 -2.31
C ASN A 89 17.90 6.58 -3.27
N ASP A 90 17.65 5.33 -2.88
CA ASP A 90 17.59 4.26 -3.88
C ASP A 90 16.38 4.49 -4.81
N ASP A 91 16.59 4.34 -6.10
CA ASP A 91 15.53 4.22 -7.10
C ASP A 91 15.30 2.74 -7.37
N VAL A 92 14.08 2.28 -7.12
CA VAL A 92 13.65 0.90 -7.40
C VAL A 92 12.49 0.89 -8.37
N TYR A 93 12.33 -0.23 -9.05
CA TYR A 93 11.33 -0.41 -10.10
C TYR A 93 10.53 -1.68 -9.83
N LEU A 94 9.30 -1.72 -10.32
CA LEU A 94 8.44 -2.89 -10.19
C LEU A 94 8.61 -3.80 -11.39
N ARG A 95 8.91 -5.08 -11.13
CA ARG A 95 8.76 -6.17 -12.09
C ARG A 95 7.56 -7.02 -11.69
N ILE A 96 6.61 -7.17 -12.60
CA ILE A 96 5.36 -7.90 -12.40
C ILE A 96 5.33 -9.06 -13.39
N ILE A 97 5.12 -10.27 -12.88
CA ILE A 97 5.00 -11.49 -13.68
C ILE A 97 3.65 -12.12 -13.40
N ASN A 98 2.83 -12.27 -14.43
CA ASN A 98 1.58 -13.01 -14.29
C ASN A 98 1.89 -14.52 -14.26
N THR A 99 1.72 -15.14 -13.11
CA THR A 99 1.90 -16.59 -12.90
C THR A 99 0.57 -17.35 -12.83
N GLY A 100 -0.54 -16.63 -12.98
CA GLY A 100 -1.89 -17.19 -12.97
C GLY A 100 -2.36 -17.64 -14.36
N SER A 101 -3.61 -18.10 -14.40
CA SER A 101 -4.28 -18.57 -15.62
C SER A 101 -5.25 -17.56 -16.22
N LYS A 102 -5.36 -16.36 -15.65
CA LYS A 102 -6.25 -15.28 -16.10
C LYS A 102 -5.49 -13.97 -16.24
N ASN A 103 -5.97 -13.09 -17.12
CA ASN A 103 -5.56 -11.68 -17.10
C ASN A 103 -6.08 -11.02 -15.82
N PHE A 104 -5.36 -10.01 -15.32
CA PHE A 104 -5.79 -9.22 -14.18
C PHE A 104 -5.37 -7.76 -14.28
N TYR A 105 -6.11 -6.91 -13.60
CA TYR A 105 -5.69 -5.56 -13.25
C TYR A 105 -4.96 -5.60 -11.92
N ILE A 106 -3.81 -4.94 -11.84
CA ILE A 106 -3.02 -4.86 -10.62
C ILE A 106 -3.16 -3.49 -9.97
N ASN A 107 -3.34 -3.48 -8.66
CA ASN A 107 -3.19 -2.28 -7.84
C ASN A 107 -2.16 -2.55 -6.76
N ILE A 108 -1.34 -1.56 -6.46
CA ILE A 108 -0.34 -1.63 -5.41
C ILE A 108 -0.46 -0.38 -4.56
N VAL A 109 -0.57 -0.57 -3.26
CA VAL A 109 -0.50 0.51 -2.28
C VAL A 109 0.69 0.27 -1.36
N ASP A 110 1.37 1.35 -1.05
CA ASP A 110 2.44 1.40 -0.08
C ASP A 110 1.85 1.65 1.32
N ILE A 111 2.23 0.81 2.27
CA ILE A 111 1.87 0.94 3.68
C ILE A 111 3.16 1.21 4.46
N GLN A 112 3.37 2.47 4.81
CA GLN A 112 4.57 2.94 5.48
C GLN A 112 4.61 2.56 6.97
N PRO A 113 5.81 2.57 7.59
CA PRO A 113 5.95 2.27 9.03
C PRO A 113 5.15 3.20 9.94
N ASP A 114 4.90 4.46 9.54
CA ASP A 114 4.09 5.44 10.27
C ASP A 114 2.57 5.31 10.00
N GLY A 115 2.17 4.27 9.25
CA GLY A 115 0.77 3.98 8.92
C GLY A 115 0.19 4.81 7.78
N LYS A 116 0.99 5.62 7.11
CA LYS A 116 0.56 6.26 5.86
C LYS A 116 0.36 5.23 4.77
N ILE A 117 -0.61 5.48 3.91
CA ILE A 117 -0.98 4.62 2.80
C ILE A 117 -0.96 5.46 1.53
N ASN A 118 -0.10 5.09 0.59
CA ASN A 118 0.08 5.80 -0.67
C ASN A 118 -0.23 4.89 -1.87
N PRO A 119 -0.93 5.38 -2.90
CA PRO A 119 -1.09 4.63 -4.14
C PRO A 119 0.24 4.56 -4.90
N ILE A 120 0.65 3.35 -5.32
CA ILE A 120 1.77 3.14 -6.23
C ILE A 120 1.25 2.87 -7.65
N LEU A 121 0.23 2.00 -7.77
CA LEU A 121 -0.46 1.66 -9.00
C LEU A 121 -1.96 1.46 -8.74
N PRO A 122 -2.84 2.06 -9.53
CA PRO A 122 -2.59 3.19 -10.44
C PRO A 122 -2.12 4.42 -9.67
N ASN A 123 -1.57 5.43 -10.36
CA ASN A 123 -1.14 6.66 -9.70
C ASN A 123 -1.22 7.85 -10.68
N LYS A 124 -2.10 8.78 -10.39
CA LYS A 124 -2.33 9.99 -11.20
C LYS A 124 -1.22 11.04 -11.05
N ASN A 125 -0.40 10.93 -10.00
CA ASN A 125 0.62 11.90 -9.65
C ASN A 125 2.03 11.52 -10.10
N VAL A 126 2.18 10.44 -10.87
CA VAL A 126 3.49 10.03 -11.40
C VAL A 126 4.07 11.11 -12.32
N LYS A 127 5.37 11.34 -12.16
CA LYS A 127 6.16 12.20 -13.03
C LYS A 127 7.32 11.42 -13.63
N LYS A 128 7.64 11.70 -14.89
CA LYS A 128 8.86 11.21 -15.53
C LYS A 128 10.09 11.87 -14.89
N LYS A 129 11.29 11.31 -15.13
CA LYS A 129 12.57 11.91 -14.68
C LYS A 129 12.76 13.37 -15.06
N ASN A 130 12.18 13.81 -16.17
CA ASN A 130 12.21 15.20 -16.62
C ASN A 130 11.15 16.11 -15.94
N GLY A 131 10.42 15.60 -14.95
CA GLY A 131 9.38 16.32 -14.20
C GLY A 131 8.02 16.40 -14.88
N ASN A 132 7.87 15.95 -16.12
CA ASN A 132 6.60 15.98 -16.83
C ASN A 132 5.60 14.97 -16.23
N PRO A 133 4.30 15.32 -16.11
CA PRO A 133 3.27 14.38 -15.66
C PRO A 133 3.23 13.14 -16.55
N SER A 134 3.16 11.98 -15.91
CA SER A 134 3.03 10.68 -16.57
C SER A 134 2.08 9.78 -15.76
N PRO A 135 0.80 10.16 -15.64
CA PRO A 135 -0.16 9.42 -14.83
C PRO A 135 -0.31 7.99 -15.35
N VAL A 136 -0.33 7.04 -14.42
CA VAL A 136 -0.67 5.63 -14.70
C VAL A 136 -2.12 5.44 -14.31
N LYS A 137 -2.98 5.16 -15.29
CA LYS A 137 -4.41 4.96 -15.09
C LYS A 137 -4.72 3.52 -14.72
N ALA A 138 -5.89 3.28 -14.14
CA ALA A 138 -6.34 1.95 -13.77
C ALA A 138 -6.47 1.01 -14.99
N GLU A 139 -6.87 1.54 -16.15
CA GLU A 139 -6.95 0.80 -17.40
C GLU A 139 -5.58 0.31 -17.91
N ASP A 140 -4.52 1.08 -17.61
CA ASP A 140 -3.15 0.78 -18.02
C ASP A 140 -2.49 -0.32 -17.16
N CYS A 141 -3.14 -0.70 -16.05
CA CYS A 141 -2.65 -1.70 -15.10
C CYS A 141 -3.06 -3.14 -15.46
N LEU A 142 -3.49 -3.42 -16.69
CA LEU A 142 -3.82 -4.76 -17.17
C LEU A 142 -2.55 -5.58 -17.44
N ILE A 143 -2.43 -6.73 -16.77
CA ILE A 143 -1.36 -7.70 -16.97
C ILE A 143 -1.96 -8.96 -17.60
N LYS A 144 -1.51 -9.31 -18.80
CA LYS A 144 -2.01 -10.50 -19.53
C LYS A 144 -1.36 -11.77 -19.01
N ILE A 145 -1.97 -12.91 -19.34
CA ILE A 145 -1.43 -14.25 -19.03
C ILE A 145 -0.01 -14.37 -19.57
N ALA A 146 0.88 -14.93 -18.75
CA ALA A 146 2.31 -15.15 -19.05
C ALA A 146 3.14 -13.89 -19.33
N ASP A 147 2.56 -12.69 -19.19
CA ASP A 147 3.32 -11.45 -19.33
C ASP A 147 4.32 -11.25 -18.19
N THR A 148 5.45 -10.67 -18.56
CA THR A 148 6.42 -10.08 -17.64
C THR A 148 6.55 -8.60 -17.97
N VAL A 149 6.15 -7.75 -17.05
CA VAL A 149 6.15 -6.29 -17.22
C VAL A 149 7.19 -5.69 -16.27
N LEU A 150 8.11 -4.91 -16.83
CA LEU A 150 9.03 -4.06 -16.06
C LEU A 150 8.59 -2.61 -16.21
N LEU A 151 8.19 -1.98 -15.11
CA LEU A 151 7.76 -0.59 -15.10
C LEU A 151 8.98 0.34 -15.00
N SER A 152 9.79 0.37 -16.06
CA SER A 152 11.06 1.13 -16.11
C SER A 152 10.86 2.65 -16.09
N ASP A 153 9.68 3.13 -16.47
CA ASP A 153 9.32 4.55 -16.43
C ASP A 153 8.80 5.01 -15.07
N LEU A 154 8.51 4.08 -14.17
CA LEU A 154 8.01 4.32 -12.81
C LEU A 154 9.11 4.01 -11.78
N ALA A 155 10.01 4.96 -11.56
CA ALA A 155 10.97 4.88 -10.48
C ALA A 155 10.30 5.21 -9.13
N ILE A 156 10.42 4.30 -8.16
CA ILE A 156 10.03 4.53 -6.77
C ILE A 156 11.28 4.96 -6.02
N ASN A 157 11.34 6.24 -5.67
CA ASN A 157 12.46 6.80 -4.90
C ASN A 157 12.23 6.54 -3.40
N ILE A 158 13.14 5.83 -2.78
CA ILE A 158 13.06 5.43 -1.37
C ILE A 158 13.42 6.61 -0.46
N GLN A 159 12.49 6.94 0.44
CA GLN A 159 12.62 8.02 1.40
C GLN A 159 12.31 7.53 2.83
N GLU A 160 12.47 8.41 3.82
CA GLU A 160 11.98 8.17 5.17
C GLU A 160 10.44 8.06 5.18
N PRO A 161 9.85 7.33 6.16
CA PRO A 161 10.46 6.81 7.39
C PRO A 161 11.23 5.49 7.20
N PHE A 162 12.27 5.28 8.04
CA PHE A 162 12.99 4.01 8.07
C PHE A 162 12.18 2.93 8.79
N GLY A 163 12.34 1.69 8.39
CA GLY A 163 11.66 0.56 9.00
C GLY A 163 11.11 -0.45 7.99
N GLU A 164 10.24 -1.32 8.50
CA GLU A 164 9.57 -2.30 7.66
C GLU A 164 8.42 -1.65 6.89
N GLU A 165 8.51 -1.71 5.57
CA GLU A 165 7.51 -1.20 4.65
C GLU A 165 6.83 -2.36 3.92
N THR A 166 5.57 -2.17 3.57
CA THR A 166 4.75 -3.22 2.96
C THR A 166 4.04 -2.69 1.73
N PHE A 167 4.34 -3.27 0.57
CA PHE A 167 3.48 -3.11 -0.59
C PHE A 167 2.35 -4.12 -0.52
N LYS A 168 1.13 -3.62 -0.50
CA LYS A 168 -0.09 -4.42 -0.57
C LYS A 168 -0.53 -4.49 -2.02
N VAL A 169 -0.55 -5.70 -2.56
CA VAL A 169 -0.85 -5.98 -3.96
C VAL A 169 -2.27 -6.53 -4.07
N PHE A 170 -3.05 -5.96 -4.97
CA PHE A 170 -4.41 -6.37 -5.29
C PHE A 170 -4.47 -6.77 -6.76
N LEU A 171 -4.91 -7.98 -7.04
CA LEU A 171 -5.20 -8.48 -8.38
C LEU A 171 -6.71 -8.60 -8.54
N SER A 172 -7.26 -8.08 -9.61
CA SER A 172 -8.70 -8.11 -9.91
C SER A 172 -8.96 -8.49 -11.37
N SER A 173 -10.02 -9.25 -11.63
CA SER A 173 -10.48 -9.53 -13.00
C SER A 173 -11.15 -8.33 -13.66
N THR A 174 -11.48 -7.28 -12.91
CA THR A 174 -12.09 -6.04 -13.38
C THR A 174 -11.21 -4.85 -13.00
N ILE A 175 -11.39 -3.73 -13.71
CA ILE A 175 -10.69 -2.48 -13.37
C ILE A 175 -10.97 -2.13 -11.92
N LEU A 176 -9.89 -1.87 -11.19
CA LEU A 176 -9.89 -1.47 -9.79
C LEU A 176 -9.04 -0.20 -9.68
N ASP A 177 -9.60 0.87 -9.13
CA ASP A 177 -8.88 2.11 -8.87
C ASP A 177 -8.98 2.44 -7.39
N LEU A 178 -7.99 2.01 -6.63
CA LEU A 178 -7.93 2.23 -5.19
C LEU A 178 -7.50 3.65 -4.82
N GLU A 179 -6.92 4.43 -5.75
CA GLU A 179 -6.48 5.79 -5.47
C GLU A 179 -7.65 6.66 -5.00
N ASP A 180 -8.78 6.62 -5.73
CA ASP A 180 -9.96 7.39 -5.34
C ASP A 180 -10.56 6.89 -4.02
N VAL A 181 -10.51 5.58 -3.76
CA VAL A 181 -11.00 4.99 -2.51
C VAL A 181 -10.11 5.36 -1.33
N LEU A 182 -8.79 5.43 -1.52
CA LEU A 182 -7.84 5.82 -0.49
C LEU A 182 -7.97 7.30 -0.09
N THR A 183 -8.33 8.15 -1.03
CA THR A 183 -8.50 9.59 -0.81
C THR A 183 -9.88 9.97 -0.28
N THR A 184 -10.85 9.06 -0.34
CA THR A 184 -12.24 9.31 0.09
C THR A 184 -12.41 9.03 1.57
N SER A 185 -12.99 9.97 2.31
CA SER A 185 -13.21 9.88 3.75
C SER A 185 -14.51 9.18 4.14
N ASP A 186 -15.46 9.08 3.20
CA ASP A 186 -16.82 8.57 3.42
C ASP A 186 -17.24 7.63 2.27
N GLU A 187 -17.89 6.50 2.62
CA GLU A 187 -18.42 5.54 1.64
C GLU A 187 -19.42 6.18 0.67
N ARG A 188 -20.24 7.09 1.15
CA ARG A 188 -21.23 7.78 0.32
C ARG A 188 -20.57 8.62 -0.75
N GLU A 189 -19.49 9.28 -0.41
CA GLU A 189 -18.69 10.08 -1.35
C GLU A 189 -18.03 9.17 -2.40
N ALA A 190 -17.45 8.03 -1.98
CA ALA A 190 -16.84 7.06 -2.89
C ALA A 190 -17.87 6.49 -3.88
N VAL A 191 -19.04 6.07 -3.38
CA VAL A 191 -20.14 5.57 -4.22
C VAL A 191 -20.68 6.66 -5.15
N GLY A 192 -20.82 7.88 -4.66
CA GLY A 192 -21.27 9.02 -5.45
C GLY A 192 -20.36 9.35 -6.63
N LYS A 193 -19.05 9.13 -6.48
CA LYS A 193 -18.06 9.38 -7.54
C LYS A 193 -17.99 8.28 -8.60
N ARG A 194 -18.36 7.02 -8.27
CA ARG A 194 -18.11 5.84 -9.12
C ARG A 194 -19.33 4.98 -9.40
N GLY A 195 -20.46 5.25 -8.80
CA GLY A 195 -21.61 4.36 -8.84
C GLY A 195 -21.43 3.15 -7.92
N VAL A 196 -21.55 1.93 -8.44
CA VAL A 196 -21.45 0.70 -7.62
C VAL A 196 -20.00 0.30 -7.44
N LEU A 197 -19.53 0.24 -6.19
CA LEU A 197 -18.22 -0.27 -5.83
C LEU A 197 -18.14 -1.79 -6.06
N ASN A 198 -17.02 -2.26 -6.62
CA ASN A 198 -16.74 -3.69 -6.68
C ASN A 198 -16.41 -4.27 -5.29
N GLY A 199 -16.31 -5.62 -5.18
CA GLY A 199 -16.10 -6.29 -3.90
C GLY A 199 -14.83 -5.85 -3.17
N LEU A 200 -13.73 -5.61 -3.91
CA LEU A 200 -12.45 -5.18 -3.33
C LEU A 200 -12.51 -3.71 -2.89
N GLU A 201 -13.11 -2.83 -3.66
CA GLU A 201 -13.31 -1.42 -3.28
C GLU A 201 -14.16 -1.31 -2.01
N LYS A 202 -15.22 -2.14 -1.87
CA LYS A 202 -16.02 -2.20 -0.64
C LYS A 202 -15.20 -2.60 0.58
N ILE A 203 -14.25 -3.51 0.44
CA ILE A 203 -13.35 -3.89 1.54
C ILE A 203 -12.54 -2.67 2.02
N PHE A 204 -12.01 -1.86 1.09
CA PHE A 204 -11.28 -0.65 1.43
C PHE A 204 -12.15 0.41 2.09
N VAL A 205 -13.31 0.68 1.53
CA VAL A 205 -14.25 1.65 2.07
C VAL A 205 -14.70 1.24 3.47
N ASN A 206 -15.04 -0.03 3.68
CA ASN A 206 -15.41 -0.55 4.99
C ASN A 206 -14.29 -0.42 6.03
N SER A 207 -13.01 -0.46 5.60
CA SER A 207 -11.89 -0.19 6.50
C SER A 207 -11.87 1.26 7.03
N ASN A 208 -12.41 2.20 6.26
CA ASN A 208 -12.52 3.60 6.66
C ASN A 208 -13.70 3.87 7.62
N ILE A 209 -14.78 3.08 7.52
CA ILE A 209 -16.04 3.35 8.21
C ILE A 209 -16.12 2.62 9.56
N ASN A 210 -15.54 1.40 9.66
CA ASN A 210 -15.68 0.57 10.86
C ASN A 210 -14.87 1.04 12.08
N THR A 211 -14.10 2.12 11.97
CA THR A 211 -13.30 2.65 13.09
C THR A 211 -14.08 3.50 14.08
N VAL A 212 -15.37 3.76 13.86
CA VAL A 212 -16.18 4.56 14.77
C VAL A 212 -17.46 3.82 15.18
N GLY A 213 -17.40 3.10 16.29
CA GLY A 213 -18.58 2.93 17.13
C GLY A 213 -19.36 1.62 17.10
N LYS A 214 -18.83 0.50 16.53
CA LYS A 214 -19.46 -0.81 16.76
C LYS A 214 -18.44 -1.84 17.26
N ARG A 215 -18.33 -1.98 18.57
CA ARG A 215 -17.77 -3.20 19.18
C ARG A 215 -18.66 -4.38 18.77
N GLY A 216 -18.07 -5.40 18.11
CA GLY A 216 -18.76 -6.64 17.81
C GLY A 216 -19.49 -6.68 16.47
N GLY A 217 -19.01 -5.98 15.46
CA GLY A 217 -19.48 -6.19 14.09
C GLY A 217 -19.03 -7.57 13.60
N ALA A 218 -19.97 -8.52 13.49
CA ALA A 218 -19.77 -9.69 12.66
C ALA A 218 -19.24 -9.24 11.31
N VAL A 219 -18.26 -9.96 10.76
CA VAL A 219 -17.86 -9.86 9.37
C VAL A 219 -19.15 -10.11 8.58
N THR A 220 -19.81 -9.05 8.19
CA THR A 220 -20.97 -9.15 7.28
C THR A 220 -20.43 -9.82 6.04
N ASN A 221 -21.04 -10.92 5.63
CA ASN A 221 -20.73 -11.66 4.44
C ASN A 221 -20.42 -10.70 3.30
N VAL A 222 -19.12 -10.48 3.07
CA VAL A 222 -18.65 -9.86 1.83
C VAL A 222 -19.18 -10.76 0.75
N SER A 223 -19.97 -10.23 -0.15
CA SER A 223 -20.60 -10.97 -1.24
C SER A 223 -19.58 -11.92 -1.87
N THR A 224 -20.03 -13.14 -2.17
CA THR A 224 -19.24 -14.27 -2.66
C THR A 224 -18.56 -14.06 -4.02
N ASP A 225 -18.60 -12.87 -4.61
CA ASP A 225 -17.84 -12.49 -5.78
C ASP A 225 -16.36 -12.28 -5.42
N ARG A 226 -15.72 -13.41 -5.16
CA ARG A 226 -14.29 -13.51 -4.79
C ARG A 226 -13.40 -13.46 -6.04
N ASN A 227 -13.50 -12.40 -6.82
CA ASN A 227 -12.77 -12.25 -8.08
C ASN A 227 -11.47 -11.44 -7.90
N GLY A 228 -10.67 -11.82 -6.92
CA GLY A 228 -9.42 -11.11 -6.65
C GLY A 228 -8.42 -11.91 -5.84
N THR A 229 -7.19 -11.42 -5.81
CA THR A 229 -6.11 -11.91 -4.95
C THR A 229 -5.45 -10.73 -4.25
N ILE A 230 -5.16 -10.87 -2.96
CA ILE A 230 -4.49 -9.86 -2.15
C ILE A 230 -3.33 -10.50 -1.42
N PHE A 231 -2.13 -9.94 -1.60
CA PHE A 231 -0.92 -10.37 -0.89
C PHE A 231 -0.01 -9.19 -0.54
N SER A 232 1.05 -9.47 0.20
CA SER A 232 2.01 -8.45 0.65
C SER A 232 3.41 -8.75 0.17
N ILE A 233 4.16 -7.68 -0.12
CA ILE A 233 5.60 -7.70 -0.31
C ILE A 233 6.20 -6.84 0.79
N ASN A 234 7.08 -7.42 1.59
CA ASN A 234 7.72 -6.71 2.70
C ASN A 234 9.19 -6.48 2.36
N PHE A 235 9.68 -5.29 2.64
CA PHE A 235 11.07 -4.90 2.51
C PHE A 235 11.48 -3.99 3.67
N LEU A 236 12.77 -3.78 3.84
CA LEU A 236 13.31 -2.95 4.91
C LEU A 236 13.95 -1.69 4.31
N ILE A 237 13.54 -0.53 4.81
CA ILE A 237 14.27 0.72 4.57
C ILE A 237 15.26 0.90 5.71
N ALA A 238 16.54 0.67 5.41
CA ALA A 238 17.60 0.78 6.40
C ALA A 238 18.03 2.24 6.60
N SER A 239 18.20 2.66 7.86
CA SER A 239 18.87 3.91 8.16
C SER A 239 20.35 3.82 7.72
N GLN A 240 20.86 4.85 7.09
CA GLN A 240 22.29 4.93 6.83
C GLN A 240 23.01 5.04 8.19
N LYS A 241 23.96 4.14 8.43
CA LYS A 241 24.88 4.26 9.57
C LYS A 241 25.94 5.29 9.27
#